data_608d497336d0163bacd31ed7e995610e
#
_entry.id   608d497336d0163bacd31ed7e995610e
#
_cell.length_a   1.000
_cell.length_b   1.000
_cell.length_c   1.000
_cell.angle_alpha   90.00
_cell.angle_beta   90.00
_cell.angle_gamma   90.00
#
_symmetry.space_group_name_H-M   'P 1'
#
loop_
_entity.id
_entity.type
_entity.pdbx_description
1 polymer ?
#
loop_
_entity_poly.entity_id
_entity_poly.type
_entity_poly.pdbx_seq_one_letter_code
_entity_poly.pdbx_strand_id
1 'polypeptide(L)'
;MTRASPAAAQTPEHRPGTVADDPAATAADAWKGVAAAAVVVLCWSGFNIVSRFGSTGAFTPFDMAALRYAVSATLALPFFIRDIPVAQYPRYFTLALFGGLGYALFAYSGFALAPSTHAGVFVNGGIPFWTAVLLALTTGLQRSRKIVVSLLLTTTGLVLITAESLFAPLEPGQWLGDVLFLCAAASWAIFGLLVRRWQPGARNAVVGIAGISAVIYLPIYVLWLPKTIQSAEWGDLALQGIYQGIVAALLAAGMYAYATARIGASRASMALALVPAVSAVGAYALLDEPISLLAGVGIVVVSAGAGLGAWAPRRKAAV
;
A
#
# COMPACT_ATOMS: atom_id res chain seq x y z
N MET A 1 -14.77 8.11 -75.94
CA MET A 1 -13.45 8.35 -75.27
C MET A 1 -13.67 8.32 -73.74
N THR A 2 -13.61 7.15 -73.19
CA THR A 2 -13.79 6.87 -71.73
C THR A 2 -12.41 6.71 -71.10
N ARG A 3 -12.04 7.63 -70.24
CA ARG A 3 -10.77 7.55 -69.47
C ARG A 3 -10.96 6.62 -68.27
N ALA A 4 -10.18 5.57 -68.24
CA ALA A 4 -10.05 4.70 -67.07
C ALA A 4 -9.25 5.41 -65.96
N SER A 5 -9.77 5.38 -64.72
CA SER A 5 -9.11 5.84 -63.52
C SER A 5 -8.10 4.77 -63.04
N PRO A 6 -6.89 5.13 -62.59
CA PRO A 6 -5.94 4.16 -62.08
C PRO A 6 -6.32 3.70 -60.67
N ALA A 7 -6.33 2.37 -60.46
CA ALA A 7 -6.52 1.72 -59.19
C ALA A 7 -5.47 2.20 -58.15
N ALA A 8 -5.97 2.68 -56.98
CA ALA A 8 -5.12 3.01 -55.85
C ALA A 8 -4.51 1.73 -55.29
N ALA A 9 -3.17 1.70 -55.27
CA ALA A 9 -2.39 0.67 -54.61
C ALA A 9 -2.66 0.70 -53.07
N GLN A 10 -3.29 -0.37 -52.58
CA GLN A 10 -3.46 -0.59 -51.16
C GLN A 10 -2.10 -0.89 -50.53
N THR A 11 -1.59 0.03 -49.71
CA THR A 11 -0.47 -0.22 -48.80
C THR A 11 -0.87 -1.35 -47.85
N PRO A 12 0.00 -2.35 -47.61
CA PRO A 12 -0.33 -3.40 -46.64
C PRO A 12 -0.40 -2.79 -45.24
N GLU A 13 -1.58 -2.82 -44.64
CA GLU A 13 -1.78 -2.55 -43.21
C GLU A 13 -0.86 -3.48 -42.41
N HIS A 14 0.10 -2.90 -41.75
CA HIS A 14 0.94 -3.57 -40.74
C HIS A 14 0.04 -3.94 -39.54
N ARG A 15 -0.58 -5.14 -39.60
CA ARG A 15 -1.22 -5.74 -38.42
C ARG A 15 -0.15 -5.94 -37.36
N PRO A 16 -0.27 -5.32 -36.16
CA PRO A 16 0.60 -5.67 -35.06
C PRO A 16 0.43 -7.15 -34.79
N GLY A 17 1.50 -7.92 -34.97
CA GLY A 17 1.53 -9.35 -34.71
C GLY A 17 1.00 -9.62 -33.33
N THR A 18 -0.09 -10.38 -33.25
CA THR A 18 -0.48 -11.08 -32.02
C THR A 18 0.68 -12.02 -31.70
N VAL A 19 1.51 -11.61 -30.72
CA VAL A 19 2.46 -12.53 -30.07
C VAL A 19 1.54 -13.64 -29.52
N ALA A 20 1.61 -14.81 -30.13
CA ALA A 20 0.93 -16.00 -29.65
C ALA A 20 1.41 -16.17 -28.21
N ASP A 21 0.48 -16.06 -27.24
CA ASP A 21 0.76 -16.24 -25.83
C ASP A 21 1.28 -17.65 -25.62
N ASP A 22 2.60 -17.81 -25.47
CA ASP A 22 3.21 -19.07 -25.04
C ASP A 22 2.72 -19.37 -23.62
N PRO A 23 1.98 -20.48 -23.40
CA PRO A 23 1.44 -20.82 -22.08
C PRO A 23 2.53 -20.95 -21.00
N ALA A 24 3.75 -21.34 -21.37
CA ALA A 24 4.88 -21.45 -20.45
C ALA A 24 5.41 -20.05 -20.07
N ALA A 25 5.49 -19.12 -21.01
CA ALA A 25 5.89 -17.73 -20.77
C ALA A 25 4.85 -17.00 -19.89
N THR A 26 3.56 -17.23 -20.12
CA THR A 26 2.47 -16.65 -19.29
C THR A 26 2.48 -17.22 -17.87
N ALA A 27 2.77 -18.51 -17.68
CA ALA A 27 2.89 -19.12 -16.36
C ALA A 27 4.11 -18.61 -15.59
N ALA A 28 5.27 -18.47 -16.26
CA ALA A 28 6.48 -17.90 -15.66
C ALA A 28 6.28 -16.42 -15.24
N ASP A 29 5.58 -15.64 -16.04
CA ASP A 29 5.27 -14.25 -15.71
C ASP A 29 4.25 -14.12 -14.57
N ALA A 30 3.27 -15.01 -14.52
CA ALA A 30 2.35 -15.08 -13.38
C ALA A 30 3.08 -15.41 -12.08
N TRP A 31 4.02 -16.37 -12.10
CA TRP A 31 4.84 -16.71 -10.93
C TRP A 31 5.69 -15.55 -10.43
N LYS A 32 6.34 -14.81 -11.33
CA LYS A 32 7.09 -13.59 -10.97
C LYS A 32 6.18 -12.55 -10.30
N GLY A 33 4.94 -12.41 -10.78
CA GLY A 33 3.95 -11.53 -10.17
C GLY A 33 3.54 -11.97 -8.77
N VAL A 34 3.37 -13.27 -8.55
CA VAL A 34 3.08 -13.84 -7.22
C VAL A 34 4.27 -13.66 -6.28
N ALA A 35 5.50 -13.93 -6.73
CA ALA A 35 6.70 -13.72 -5.94
C ALA A 35 6.87 -12.24 -5.53
N ALA A 36 6.62 -11.30 -6.46
CA ALA A 36 6.63 -9.87 -6.14
C ALA A 36 5.56 -9.51 -5.10
N ALA A 37 4.36 -10.06 -5.20
CA ALA A 37 3.31 -9.85 -4.19
C ALA A 37 3.70 -10.40 -2.81
N ALA A 38 4.38 -11.56 -2.75
CA ALA A 38 4.93 -12.11 -1.51
C ALA A 38 5.99 -11.19 -0.89
N VAL A 39 6.89 -10.62 -1.70
CA VAL A 39 7.86 -9.61 -1.25
C VAL A 39 7.14 -8.39 -0.65
N VAL A 40 6.07 -7.91 -1.27
CA VAL A 40 5.27 -6.79 -0.74
C VAL A 40 4.68 -7.13 0.62
N VAL A 41 4.12 -8.34 0.77
CA VAL A 41 3.56 -8.80 2.06
C VAL A 41 4.64 -8.77 3.14
N LEU A 42 5.83 -9.30 2.88
CA LEU A 42 6.95 -9.26 3.82
C LEU A 42 7.39 -7.83 4.15
N CYS A 43 7.55 -6.98 3.14
CA CYS A 43 7.96 -5.58 3.34
C CYS A 43 6.95 -4.80 4.18
N TRP A 44 5.64 -4.95 3.94
CA TRP A 44 4.64 -4.20 4.70
C TRP A 44 4.31 -4.83 6.05
N SER A 45 4.47 -6.14 6.20
CA SER A 45 4.42 -6.76 7.52
C SER A 45 5.56 -6.29 8.41
N GLY A 46 6.78 -6.26 7.89
CA GLY A 46 7.92 -5.69 8.60
C GLY A 46 7.79 -4.17 8.82
N PHE A 47 7.11 -3.43 7.93
CA PHE A 47 6.79 -2.03 8.18
C PHE A 47 6.01 -1.84 9.48
N ASN A 48 4.99 -2.67 9.75
CA ASN A 48 4.23 -2.60 10.99
C ASN A 48 5.13 -2.84 12.21
N ILE A 49 5.97 -3.87 12.16
CA ILE A 49 6.87 -4.26 13.25
C ILE A 49 7.94 -3.18 13.51
N VAL A 50 8.65 -2.76 12.45
CA VAL A 50 9.73 -1.76 12.55
C VAL A 50 9.17 -0.40 12.96
N SER A 51 7.97 -0.03 12.49
CA SER A 51 7.30 1.21 12.93
C SER A 51 6.92 1.16 14.40
N ARG A 52 6.41 0.04 14.90
CA ARG A 52 6.12 -0.12 16.33
C ARG A 52 7.39 -0.05 17.16
N PHE A 53 8.44 -0.79 16.77
CA PHE A 53 9.75 -0.73 17.42
C PHE A 53 10.29 0.70 17.51
N GLY A 54 10.24 1.46 16.40
CA GLY A 54 10.70 2.85 16.38
C GLY A 54 9.85 3.76 17.27
N SER A 55 8.52 3.62 17.25
CA SER A 55 7.59 4.48 17.99
C SER A 55 7.54 4.21 19.51
N THR A 56 7.96 3.02 19.95
CA THR A 56 8.14 2.70 21.38
C THR A 56 9.57 2.99 21.87
N GLY A 57 10.48 3.28 20.96
CA GLY A 57 11.89 3.61 21.21
C GLY A 57 12.16 5.12 21.21
N ALA A 58 13.23 5.50 20.51
CA ALA A 58 13.77 6.87 20.53
C ALA A 58 13.07 7.85 19.56
N PHE A 59 12.13 7.40 18.71
CA PHE A 59 11.61 8.23 17.62
C PHE A 59 10.20 8.74 17.88
N THR A 60 9.99 10.02 17.62
CA THR A 60 8.64 10.55 17.46
C THR A 60 8.02 10.08 16.12
N PRO A 61 6.69 10.09 15.96
CA PRO A 61 6.05 9.87 14.66
C PRO A 61 6.59 10.79 13.55
N PHE A 62 7.01 11.98 13.96
CA PHE A 62 7.57 12.99 13.04
C PHE A 62 8.99 12.63 12.59
N ASP A 63 9.82 12.07 13.46
CA ASP A 63 11.17 11.58 13.12
C ASP A 63 11.07 10.44 12.08
N MET A 64 10.14 9.52 12.29
CA MET A 64 9.93 8.38 11.39
C MET A 64 9.49 8.83 10.00
N ALA A 65 8.58 9.81 9.92
CA ALA A 65 8.19 10.41 8.65
C ALA A 65 9.35 11.16 7.98
N ALA A 66 10.17 11.86 8.77
CA ALA A 66 11.36 12.57 8.26
C ALA A 66 12.38 11.60 7.67
N LEU A 67 12.70 10.51 8.39
CA LEU A 67 13.59 9.44 7.88
C LEU A 67 13.04 8.80 6.60
N ARG A 68 11.73 8.50 6.58
CA ARG A 68 11.07 7.98 5.38
C ARG A 68 11.28 8.89 4.18
N TYR A 69 10.97 10.18 4.33
CA TYR A 69 11.02 11.12 3.20
C TYR A 69 12.44 11.53 2.85
N ALA A 70 13.33 11.74 3.82
CA ALA A 70 14.72 12.07 3.54
C ALA A 70 15.41 10.96 2.73
N VAL A 71 15.32 9.71 3.19
CA VAL A 71 15.98 8.58 2.53
C VAL A 71 15.32 8.26 1.18
N SER A 72 13.97 8.18 1.12
CA SER A 72 13.30 7.88 -0.15
C SER A 72 13.49 8.97 -1.18
N ALA A 73 13.46 10.25 -0.79
CA ALA A 73 13.67 11.36 -1.72
C ALA A 73 15.10 11.45 -2.22
N THR A 74 16.11 11.17 -1.39
CA THR A 74 17.51 11.16 -1.84
C THR A 74 17.69 10.20 -3.02
N LEU A 75 17.07 9.03 -2.97
CA LEU A 75 17.11 8.05 -4.06
C LEU A 75 16.18 8.40 -5.24
N ALA A 76 15.03 9.01 -4.94
CA ALA A 76 14.02 9.34 -5.94
C ALA A 76 14.30 10.66 -6.68
N LEU A 77 15.06 11.59 -6.07
CA LEU A 77 15.25 12.96 -6.56
C LEU A 77 15.76 13.07 -8.01
N PRO A 78 16.75 12.28 -8.44
CA PRO A 78 17.22 12.35 -9.83
C PRO A 78 16.11 12.00 -10.83
N PHE A 79 15.28 11.02 -10.49
CA PHE A 79 14.14 10.60 -11.32
C PHE A 79 12.98 11.59 -11.22
N PHE A 80 12.76 12.19 -10.06
CA PHE A 80 11.74 13.22 -9.86
C PHE A 80 12.00 14.43 -10.77
N ILE A 81 13.21 14.95 -10.76
CA ILE A 81 13.58 16.13 -11.57
C ILE A 81 13.51 15.81 -13.06
N ARG A 82 13.92 14.60 -13.46
CA ARG A 82 13.98 14.19 -14.87
C ARG A 82 12.61 13.86 -15.45
N ASP A 83 11.78 13.11 -14.72
CA ASP A 83 10.62 12.40 -15.27
C ASP A 83 9.29 13.09 -14.95
N ILE A 84 9.24 14.04 -13.99
CA ILE A 84 8.00 14.69 -13.57
C ILE A 84 8.01 16.16 -13.98
N PRO A 85 7.26 16.53 -15.03
CA PRO A 85 7.13 17.92 -15.46
C PRO A 85 6.46 18.79 -14.38
N VAL A 86 6.89 20.05 -14.25
CA VAL A 86 6.35 21.02 -13.29
C VAL A 86 4.83 21.17 -13.41
N ALA A 87 4.30 21.14 -14.64
CA ALA A 87 2.87 21.18 -14.90
C ALA A 87 2.05 20.07 -14.22
N GLN A 88 2.69 18.95 -13.84
CA GLN A 88 2.05 17.83 -13.13
C GLN A 88 2.21 17.92 -11.61
N TYR A 89 2.95 18.87 -11.07
CA TYR A 89 3.15 19.00 -9.61
C TYR A 89 1.87 19.09 -8.80
N PRO A 90 0.79 19.80 -9.20
CA PRO A 90 -0.47 19.79 -8.44
C PRO A 90 -1.10 18.40 -8.32
N ARG A 91 -0.96 17.58 -9.37
CA ARG A 91 -1.43 16.20 -9.37
C ARG A 91 -0.61 15.31 -8.41
N TYR A 92 0.71 15.42 -8.46
CA TYR A 92 1.59 14.68 -7.54
C TYR A 92 1.51 15.20 -6.11
N PHE A 93 1.23 16.51 -5.90
CA PHE A 93 0.92 17.04 -4.58
C PHE A 93 -0.31 16.35 -3.97
N THR A 94 -1.38 16.18 -4.73
CA THR A 94 -2.58 15.49 -4.25
C THR A 94 -2.28 14.01 -3.97
N LEU A 95 -1.50 13.33 -4.81
CA LEU A 95 -1.06 11.96 -4.56
C LEU A 95 -0.18 11.88 -3.30
N ALA A 96 0.73 12.82 -3.09
CA ALA A 96 1.59 12.90 -1.92
C ALA A 96 0.81 13.21 -0.64
N LEU A 97 -0.22 14.06 -0.73
CA LEU A 97 -1.07 14.39 0.40
C LEU A 97 -1.76 13.14 0.97
N PHE A 98 -2.30 12.28 0.12
CA PHE A 98 -3.03 11.09 0.56
C PHE A 98 -2.14 9.83 0.66
N GLY A 99 -1.32 9.53 -0.34
CA GLY A 99 -0.48 8.33 -0.37
C GLY A 99 0.88 8.49 0.32
N GLY A 100 1.28 9.72 0.63
CA GLY A 100 2.50 10.07 1.35
C GLY A 100 2.19 10.59 2.74
N LEU A 101 2.07 11.91 2.86
CA LEU A 101 1.98 12.66 4.11
C LEU A 101 0.82 12.21 5.00
N GLY A 102 -0.40 12.18 4.47
CA GLY A 102 -1.58 11.81 5.25
C GLY A 102 -1.48 10.39 5.77
N TYR A 103 -1.21 9.44 4.87
CA TYR A 103 -1.04 8.04 5.28
C TYR A 103 0.05 7.87 6.35
N ALA A 104 1.25 8.39 6.11
CA ALA A 104 2.39 8.15 6.99
C ALA A 104 2.23 8.82 8.34
N LEU A 105 1.78 10.08 8.39
CA LEU A 105 1.61 10.79 9.65
C LEU A 105 0.52 10.15 10.51
N PHE A 106 -0.61 9.77 9.92
CA PHE A 106 -1.65 9.06 10.64
C PHE A 106 -1.17 7.69 11.13
N ALA A 107 -0.48 6.92 10.28
CA ALA A 107 0.02 5.60 10.65
C ALA A 107 1.07 5.67 11.77
N TYR A 108 2.09 6.52 11.64
CA TYR A 108 3.13 6.64 12.68
C TYR A 108 2.58 7.18 14.01
N SER A 109 1.66 8.14 13.97
CA SER A 109 0.98 8.61 15.17
C SER A 109 0.12 7.51 15.79
N GLY A 110 -0.52 6.67 14.97
CA GLY A 110 -1.23 5.48 15.44
C GLY A 110 -0.31 4.48 16.15
N PHE A 111 0.87 4.17 15.57
CA PHE A 111 1.85 3.27 16.18
C PHE A 111 2.42 3.78 17.51
N ALA A 112 2.44 5.08 17.73
CA ALA A 112 2.85 5.64 19.00
C ALA A 112 1.83 5.36 20.13
N LEU A 113 0.54 5.19 19.78
CA LEU A 113 -0.56 5.09 20.72
C LEU A 113 -1.18 3.69 20.82
N ALA A 114 -1.03 2.85 19.80
CA ALA A 114 -1.67 1.54 19.72
C ALA A 114 -0.73 0.44 19.21
N PRO A 115 -0.96 -0.83 19.55
CA PRO A 115 -0.13 -1.97 19.13
C PRO A 115 -0.06 -2.14 17.61
N SER A 116 1.00 -2.80 17.13
CA SER A 116 1.18 -3.11 15.71
C SER A 116 0.09 -4.02 15.14
N THR A 117 -0.47 -4.89 15.99
CA THR A 117 -1.60 -5.78 15.65
C THR A 117 -2.86 -4.98 15.28
N HIS A 118 -3.12 -3.83 15.94
CA HIS A 118 -4.23 -2.94 15.60
C HIS A 118 -4.08 -2.30 14.22
N ALA A 119 -2.86 -1.95 13.82
CA ALA A 119 -2.59 -1.47 12.46
C ALA A 119 -3.00 -2.51 11.40
N GLY A 120 -2.79 -3.79 11.66
CA GLY A 120 -3.24 -4.88 10.79
C GLY A 120 -4.74 -4.81 10.50
N VAL A 121 -5.56 -4.55 11.52
CA VAL A 121 -7.02 -4.45 11.39
C VAL A 121 -7.44 -3.13 10.79
N PHE A 122 -7.07 -2.04 11.44
CA PHE A 122 -7.63 -0.74 11.12
C PHE A 122 -7.03 -0.13 9.85
N VAL A 123 -5.75 -0.40 9.52
CA VAL A 123 -5.16 0.03 8.25
C VAL A 123 -5.49 -0.98 7.15
N ASN A 124 -5.04 -2.23 7.29
CA ASN A 124 -5.15 -3.19 6.18
C ASN A 124 -6.60 -3.64 5.93
N GLY A 125 -7.42 -3.80 6.98
CA GLY A 125 -8.86 -4.05 6.87
C GLY A 125 -9.66 -2.81 6.52
N GLY A 126 -9.22 -1.65 7.00
CA GLY A 126 -9.85 -0.36 6.72
C GLY A 126 -9.72 0.08 5.26
N ILE A 127 -8.60 -0.22 4.58
CA ILE A 127 -8.40 0.16 3.16
C ILE A 127 -9.49 -0.42 2.24
N PRO A 128 -9.81 -1.73 2.25
CA PRO A 128 -10.90 -2.27 1.45
C PRO A 128 -12.27 -1.69 1.84
N PHE A 129 -12.52 -1.48 3.13
CA PHE A 129 -13.75 -0.86 3.62
C PHE A 129 -13.92 0.55 3.05
N TRP A 130 -12.93 1.44 3.24
CA TRP A 130 -13.00 2.80 2.71
C TRP A 130 -13.04 2.84 1.19
N THR A 131 -12.33 1.94 0.51
CA THR A 131 -12.40 1.82 -0.95
C THR A 131 -13.82 1.48 -1.40
N ALA A 132 -14.49 0.54 -0.71
CA ALA A 132 -15.87 0.19 -1.02
C ALA A 132 -16.85 1.34 -0.76
N VAL A 133 -16.69 2.06 0.36
CA VAL A 133 -17.50 3.26 0.69
C VAL A 133 -17.32 4.34 -0.38
N LEU A 134 -16.09 4.68 -0.71
CA LEU A 134 -15.79 5.73 -1.70
C LEU A 134 -16.29 5.36 -3.11
N LEU A 135 -16.16 4.09 -3.50
CA LEU A 135 -16.73 3.62 -4.78
C LEU A 135 -18.25 3.63 -4.76
N ALA A 136 -18.89 3.25 -3.65
CA ALA A 136 -20.34 3.33 -3.51
C ALA A 136 -20.85 4.76 -3.68
N LEU A 137 -20.14 5.72 -3.11
CA LEU A 137 -20.47 7.15 -3.18
C LEU A 137 -20.24 7.74 -4.59
N THR A 138 -19.25 7.23 -5.34
CA THR A 138 -18.84 7.82 -6.62
C THR A 138 -19.40 7.10 -7.85
N THR A 139 -19.53 5.78 -7.81
CA THR A 139 -19.90 4.96 -8.98
C THR A 139 -21.07 4.01 -8.73
N GLY A 140 -21.64 4.03 -7.53
CA GLY A 140 -22.69 3.11 -7.10
C GLY A 140 -22.16 1.73 -6.66
N LEU A 141 -22.96 1.04 -5.86
CA LEU A 141 -22.61 -0.28 -5.28
C LEU A 141 -22.58 -1.36 -6.36
N GLN A 142 -21.39 -1.87 -6.64
CA GLN A 142 -21.26 -3.11 -7.43
C GLN A 142 -21.43 -4.33 -6.52
N ARG A 143 -22.62 -4.94 -6.57
CA ARG A 143 -22.97 -6.12 -5.77
C ARG A 143 -22.41 -7.40 -6.38
N SER A 144 -21.13 -7.72 -6.13
CA SER A 144 -20.63 -9.09 -6.31
C SER A 144 -20.71 -9.83 -4.97
N ARG A 145 -21.54 -10.87 -4.90
CA ARG A 145 -21.71 -11.68 -3.69
C ARG A 145 -20.37 -12.23 -3.15
N LYS A 146 -19.47 -12.62 -4.05
CA LYS A 146 -18.12 -13.10 -3.69
C LYS A 146 -17.26 -12.02 -3.04
N ILE A 147 -17.31 -10.79 -3.55
CA ILE A 147 -16.56 -9.65 -2.97
C ILE A 147 -17.12 -9.32 -1.58
N VAL A 148 -18.45 -9.30 -1.43
CA VAL A 148 -19.07 -9.05 -0.12
C VAL A 148 -18.68 -10.11 0.90
N VAL A 149 -18.77 -11.41 0.55
CA VAL A 149 -18.37 -12.50 1.44
C VAL A 149 -16.87 -12.45 1.77
N SER A 150 -16.01 -12.18 0.80
CA SER A 150 -14.57 -11.99 1.03
C SER A 150 -14.29 -10.85 2.00
N LEU A 151 -14.94 -9.69 1.83
CA LEU A 151 -14.81 -8.54 2.73
C LEU A 151 -15.30 -8.88 4.15
N LEU A 152 -16.44 -9.55 4.27
CA LEU A 152 -16.97 -9.97 5.57
C LEU A 152 -16.00 -10.92 6.28
N LEU A 153 -15.51 -11.96 5.59
CA LEU A 153 -14.52 -12.88 6.15
C LEU A 153 -13.25 -12.15 6.57
N THR A 154 -12.71 -11.30 5.70
CA THR A 154 -11.49 -10.55 6.00
C THR A 154 -11.71 -9.64 7.22
N THR A 155 -12.81 -8.89 7.28
CA THR A 155 -13.14 -8.01 8.41
C THR A 155 -13.33 -8.83 9.70
N THR A 156 -14.08 -9.94 9.63
CA THR A 156 -14.28 -10.82 10.80
C THR A 156 -12.94 -11.37 11.31
N GLY A 157 -12.09 -11.89 10.42
CA GLY A 157 -10.78 -12.40 10.80
C GLY A 157 -9.87 -11.32 11.40
N LEU A 158 -9.90 -10.11 10.87
CA LEU A 158 -9.17 -8.97 11.43
C LEU A 158 -9.67 -8.61 12.83
N VAL A 159 -10.98 -8.55 13.04
CA VAL A 159 -11.57 -8.33 14.38
C VAL A 159 -11.15 -9.43 15.35
N LEU A 160 -11.12 -10.70 14.93
CA LEU A 160 -10.67 -11.81 15.77
C LEU A 160 -9.18 -11.69 16.13
N ILE A 161 -8.31 -11.26 15.21
CA ILE A 161 -6.86 -11.06 15.48
C ILE A 161 -6.64 -10.06 16.62
N THR A 162 -7.50 -9.04 16.70
CA THR A 162 -7.33 -7.95 17.69
C THR A 162 -8.36 -8.00 18.81
N ALA A 163 -9.25 -9.00 18.84
CA ALA A 163 -10.37 -9.03 19.78
C ALA A 163 -9.93 -8.87 21.24
N GLU A 164 -8.87 -9.57 21.65
CA GLU A 164 -8.37 -9.45 23.02
C GLU A 164 -7.86 -8.04 23.33
N SER A 165 -7.12 -7.42 22.40
CA SER A 165 -6.66 -6.04 22.56
C SER A 165 -7.80 -5.02 22.49
N LEU A 166 -8.85 -5.31 21.69
CA LEU A 166 -10.03 -4.42 21.61
C LEU A 166 -10.91 -4.48 22.85
N PHE A 167 -10.95 -5.64 23.54
CA PHE A 167 -11.74 -5.86 24.75
C PHE A 167 -10.92 -5.79 26.04
N ALA A 168 -9.59 -5.70 25.95
CA ALA A 168 -8.73 -5.44 27.10
C ALA A 168 -8.98 -4.03 27.66
N PRO A 169 -8.63 -3.76 28.93
CA PRO A 169 -8.58 -2.40 29.43
C PRO A 169 -7.71 -1.54 28.50
N LEU A 170 -8.29 -0.50 27.92
CA LEU A 170 -7.60 0.37 26.97
C LEU A 170 -6.50 1.14 27.69
N GLU A 171 -5.29 1.08 27.16
CA GLU A 171 -4.24 2.03 27.54
C GLU A 171 -4.69 3.47 27.21
N PRO A 172 -4.30 4.46 28.02
CA PRO A 172 -4.66 5.85 27.78
C PRO A 172 -4.29 6.29 26.36
N GLY A 173 -5.28 6.69 25.58
CA GLY A 173 -5.09 7.15 24.20
C GLY A 173 -5.08 6.06 23.12
N GLN A 174 -5.16 4.78 23.45
CA GLN A 174 -5.15 3.67 22.48
C GLN A 174 -6.26 3.79 21.42
N TRP A 175 -7.49 4.17 21.84
CA TRP A 175 -8.60 4.40 20.91
C TRP A 175 -8.29 5.48 19.86
N LEU A 176 -7.50 6.50 20.25
CA LEU A 176 -7.07 7.53 19.30
C LEU A 176 -6.08 6.96 18.28
N GLY A 177 -5.20 6.04 18.70
CA GLY A 177 -4.33 5.29 17.79
C GLY A 177 -5.13 4.51 16.74
N ASP A 178 -6.22 3.86 17.16
CA ASP A 178 -7.11 3.11 16.26
C ASP A 178 -7.83 4.03 15.27
N VAL A 179 -8.31 5.18 15.73
CA VAL A 179 -8.89 6.22 14.84
C VAL A 179 -7.86 6.73 13.83
N LEU A 180 -6.62 6.97 14.26
CA LEU A 180 -5.53 7.38 13.38
C LEU A 180 -5.20 6.32 12.33
N PHE A 181 -5.22 5.04 12.68
CA PHE A 181 -5.08 3.95 11.71
C PHE A 181 -6.23 3.92 10.70
N LEU A 182 -7.47 4.16 11.12
CA LEU A 182 -8.60 4.30 10.19
C LEU A 182 -8.45 5.51 9.26
N CYS A 183 -7.93 6.63 9.76
CA CYS A 183 -7.60 7.80 8.93
C CYS A 183 -6.49 7.49 7.92
N ALA A 184 -5.46 6.73 8.32
CA ALA A 184 -4.43 6.25 7.40
C ALA A 184 -5.02 5.36 6.30
N ALA A 185 -5.92 4.44 6.67
CA ALA A 185 -6.63 3.60 5.72
C ALA A 185 -7.48 4.39 4.71
N ALA A 186 -8.22 5.40 5.19
CA ALA A 186 -9.01 6.30 4.34
C ALA A 186 -8.11 7.07 3.37
N SER A 187 -7.00 7.61 3.88
CA SER A 187 -6.00 8.32 3.08
C SER A 187 -5.44 7.44 1.96
N TRP A 188 -5.06 6.20 2.28
CA TRP A 188 -4.56 5.25 1.29
C TRP A 188 -5.62 4.80 0.29
N ALA A 189 -6.88 4.65 0.71
CA ALA A 189 -7.99 4.34 -0.19
C ALA A 189 -8.24 5.46 -1.21
N ILE A 190 -8.24 6.72 -0.76
CA ILE A 190 -8.33 7.90 -1.64
C ILE A 190 -7.16 7.90 -2.63
N PHE A 191 -5.93 7.72 -2.15
CA PHE A 191 -4.75 7.60 -3.00
C PHE A 191 -4.91 6.51 -4.07
N GLY A 192 -5.37 5.33 -3.70
CA GLY A 192 -5.60 4.22 -4.64
C GLY A 192 -6.61 4.58 -5.74
N LEU A 193 -7.68 5.29 -5.41
CA LEU A 193 -8.66 5.79 -6.38
C LEU A 193 -8.08 6.87 -7.30
N LEU A 194 -7.26 7.77 -6.76
CA LEU A 194 -6.58 8.80 -7.55
C LEU A 194 -5.56 8.20 -8.52
N VAL A 195 -4.76 7.23 -8.08
CA VAL A 195 -3.85 6.47 -8.95
C VAL A 195 -4.60 5.76 -10.06
N ARG A 196 -5.72 5.12 -9.73
CA ARG A 196 -6.59 4.47 -10.74
C ARG A 196 -7.15 5.47 -11.75
N ARG A 197 -7.58 6.64 -11.29
CA ARG A 197 -8.14 7.69 -12.17
C ARG A 197 -7.10 8.34 -13.06
N TRP A 198 -5.92 8.60 -12.52
CA TRP A 198 -4.89 9.40 -13.19
C TRP A 198 -3.84 8.60 -13.93
N GLN A 199 -3.69 7.32 -13.60
CA GLN A 199 -2.71 6.39 -14.22
C GLN A 199 -1.29 7.00 -14.35
N PRO A 200 -0.67 7.50 -13.24
CA PRO A 200 0.61 8.19 -13.31
C PRO A 200 1.80 7.28 -13.72
N GLY A 201 1.56 6.01 -13.89
CA GLY A 201 2.63 5.00 -13.97
C GLY A 201 3.23 4.70 -12.59
N ALA A 202 3.58 3.45 -12.35
CA ALA A 202 3.99 2.99 -11.02
C ALA A 202 5.25 3.70 -10.51
N ARG A 203 6.28 3.81 -11.34
CA ARG A 203 7.53 4.47 -10.99
C ARG A 203 7.31 5.95 -10.68
N ASN A 204 6.60 6.66 -11.56
CA ASN A 204 6.36 8.08 -11.40
C ASN A 204 5.47 8.38 -10.18
N ALA A 205 4.50 7.50 -9.85
CA ALA A 205 3.73 7.62 -8.61
C ALA A 205 4.64 7.60 -7.37
N VAL A 206 5.52 6.58 -7.26
CA VAL A 206 6.44 6.43 -6.12
C VAL A 206 7.42 7.61 -6.04
N VAL A 207 8.06 7.94 -7.16
CA VAL A 207 9.05 9.03 -7.24
C VAL A 207 8.41 10.39 -6.95
N GLY A 208 7.22 10.66 -7.51
CA GLY A 208 6.48 11.89 -7.30
C GLY A 208 6.03 12.08 -5.85
N ILE A 209 5.52 11.02 -5.22
CA ILE A 209 5.14 11.06 -3.81
C ILE A 209 6.36 11.31 -2.93
N ALA A 210 7.47 10.58 -3.13
CA ALA A 210 8.68 10.76 -2.34
C ALA A 210 9.24 12.18 -2.47
N GLY A 211 9.38 12.70 -3.70
CA GLY A 211 9.91 14.03 -3.95
C GLY A 211 9.03 15.15 -3.36
N ILE A 212 7.74 15.15 -3.68
CA ILE A 212 6.81 16.18 -3.18
C ILE A 212 6.66 16.12 -1.66
N SER A 213 6.54 14.91 -1.09
CA SER A 213 6.44 14.76 0.37
C SER A 213 7.68 15.30 1.08
N ALA A 214 8.87 15.03 0.55
CA ALA A 214 10.11 15.53 1.15
C ALA A 214 10.22 17.07 1.07
N VAL A 215 9.92 17.64 -0.10
CA VAL A 215 9.96 19.11 -0.29
C VAL A 215 9.03 19.85 0.67
N ILE A 216 7.88 19.26 0.96
CA ILE A 216 6.90 19.87 1.87
C ILE A 216 7.27 19.58 3.32
N TYR A 217 7.52 18.31 3.63
CA TYR A 217 7.61 17.85 5.01
C TYR A 217 8.93 18.20 5.69
N LEU A 218 10.06 18.02 5.01
CA LEU A 218 11.37 18.19 5.65
C LEU A 218 11.62 19.63 6.15
N PRO A 219 11.26 20.70 5.42
CA PRO A 219 11.35 22.05 5.98
C PRO A 219 10.48 22.25 7.22
N ILE A 220 9.23 21.75 7.19
CA ILE A 220 8.30 21.83 8.32
C ILE A 220 8.87 21.07 9.52
N TYR A 221 9.38 19.87 9.29
CA TYR A 221 9.98 19.05 10.32
C TYR A 221 11.19 19.75 10.98
N VAL A 222 12.11 20.25 10.18
CA VAL A 222 13.31 20.90 10.69
C VAL A 222 13.00 22.15 11.52
N LEU A 223 12.01 22.92 11.09
CA LEU A 223 11.74 24.25 11.68
C LEU A 223 10.76 24.19 12.88
N TRP A 224 9.75 23.33 12.84
CA TRP A 224 8.62 23.43 13.78
C TRP A 224 8.25 22.16 14.53
N LEU A 225 8.57 20.96 14.00
CA LEU A 225 8.08 19.73 14.63
C LEU A 225 8.97 19.26 15.76
N PRO A 226 8.39 18.65 16.83
CA PRO A 226 9.15 18.03 17.89
C PRO A 226 9.95 16.85 17.35
N LYS A 227 11.19 16.72 17.81
CA LYS A 227 12.15 15.72 17.35
C LYS A 227 12.99 15.18 18.48
N THR A 228 13.23 13.89 18.45
CA THR A 228 14.11 13.16 19.37
C THR A 228 15.23 12.43 18.62
N ILE A 229 15.27 12.57 17.30
CA ILE A 229 16.21 11.87 16.42
C ILE A 229 17.69 12.04 16.83
N GLN A 230 18.01 13.14 17.51
CA GLN A 230 19.39 13.45 17.97
C GLN A 230 19.86 12.53 19.12
N SER A 231 18.93 11.94 19.86
CA SER A 231 19.21 11.00 20.95
C SER A 231 19.21 9.54 20.50
N ALA A 232 18.86 9.26 19.24
CA ALA A 232 18.78 7.91 18.72
C ALA A 232 20.18 7.35 18.38
N GLU A 233 20.36 6.07 18.60
CA GLU A 233 21.56 5.35 18.22
C GLU A 233 21.68 5.22 16.69
N TRP A 234 22.91 5.18 16.18
CA TRP A 234 23.16 5.05 14.74
C TRP A 234 22.52 3.79 14.13
N GLY A 235 22.47 2.69 14.90
CA GLY A 235 21.82 1.44 14.47
C GLY A 235 20.33 1.64 14.22
N ASP A 236 19.65 2.30 15.13
CA ASP A 236 18.21 2.60 15.03
C ASP A 236 17.92 3.59 13.91
N LEU A 237 18.75 4.61 13.75
CA LEU A 237 18.64 5.55 12.62
C LEU A 237 18.78 4.85 11.28
N ALA A 238 19.78 3.96 11.15
CA ALA A 238 19.99 3.18 9.94
C ALA A 238 18.82 2.22 9.68
N LEU A 239 18.36 1.50 10.71
CA LEU A 239 17.22 0.59 10.60
C LEU A 239 15.96 1.32 10.13
N GLN A 240 15.57 2.40 10.81
CA GLN A 240 14.39 3.16 10.45
C GLN A 240 14.55 3.84 9.09
N GLY A 241 15.67 4.48 8.80
CA GLY A 241 15.92 5.14 7.53
C GLY A 241 15.84 4.19 6.33
N ILE A 242 16.55 3.06 6.40
CA ILE A 242 16.55 2.03 5.35
C ILE A 242 15.17 1.41 5.23
N TYR A 243 14.57 1.01 6.36
CA TYR A 243 13.30 0.30 6.29
C TYR A 243 12.18 1.21 5.80
N GLN A 244 12.01 2.38 6.39
CA GLN A 244 10.92 3.30 6.04
C GLN A 244 11.13 3.92 4.67
N GLY A 245 12.36 4.35 4.34
CA GLY A 245 12.65 5.07 3.11
C GLY A 245 12.89 4.17 1.89
N ILE A 246 13.55 3.03 2.06
CA ILE A 246 13.88 2.13 0.94
C ILE A 246 12.92 0.97 0.87
N VAL A 247 12.79 0.17 1.94
CA VAL A 247 12.03 -1.08 1.90
C VAL A 247 10.54 -0.81 1.77
N ALA A 248 9.96 0.00 2.68
CA ALA A 248 8.53 0.25 2.70
C ALA A 248 8.07 1.25 1.65
N ALA A 249 8.84 2.33 1.40
CA ALA A 249 8.42 3.40 0.49
C ALA A 249 8.74 3.11 -0.98
N LEU A 250 9.92 2.57 -1.30
CA LEU A 250 10.36 2.40 -2.68
C LEU A 250 10.22 0.95 -3.15
N LEU A 251 10.83 -0.01 -2.44
CA LEU A 251 10.85 -1.41 -2.87
C LEU A 251 9.44 -2.02 -2.86
N ALA A 252 8.71 -1.92 -1.74
CA ALA A 252 7.39 -2.50 -1.64
C ALA A 252 6.41 -1.89 -2.65
N ALA A 253 6.42 -0.56 -2.82
CA ALA A 253 5.58 0.10 -3.81
C ALA A 253 5.95 -0.29 -5.26
N GLY A 254 7.25 -0.40 -5.56
CA GLY A 254 7.73 -0.89 -6.86
C GLY A 254 7.31 -2.33 -7.13
N MET A 255 7.49 -3.22 -6.14
CA MET A 255 7.08 -4.63 -6.24
C MET A 255 5.56 -4.78 -6.35
N TYR A 256 4.78 -3.96 -5.65
CA TYR A 256 3.32 -3.95 -5.78
C TYR A 256 2.88 -3.57 -7.19
N ALA A 257 3.50 -2.55 -7.75
CA ALA A 257 3.23 -2.14 -9.13
C ALA A 257 3.61 -3.25 -10.13
N TYR A 258 4.75 -3.89 -9.93
CA TYR A 258 5.20 -5.01 -10.75
C TYR A 258 4.26 -6.21 -10.65
N ALA A 259 3.82 -6.58 -9.44
CA ALA A 259 2.84 -7.63 -9.22
C ALA A 259 1.51 -7.30 -9.92
N THR A 260 1.01 -6.06 -9.74
CA THR A 260 -0.23 -5.58 -10.35
C THR A 260 -0.20 -5.68 -11.87
N ALA A 261 0.92 -5.36 -12.51
CA ALA A 261 1.09 -5.46 -13.95
C ALA A 261 1.02 -6.91 -14.45
N ARG A 262 1.50 -7.88 -13.68
CA ARG A 262 1.56 -9.30 -14.09
C ARG A 262 0.35 -10.12 -13.71
N ILE A 263 -0.11 -10.04 -12.46
CA ILE A 263 -1.22 -10.86 -11.96
C ILE A 263 -2.54 -10.08 -11.86
N GLY A 264 -2.51 -8.79 -12.16
CA GLY A 264 -3.65 -7.88 -12.07
C GLY A 264 -3.88 -7.32 -10.68
N ALA A 265 -4.49 -6.12 -10.61
CA ALA A 265 -4.70 -5.37 -9.37
C ALA A 265 -5.50 -6.16 -8.32
N SER A 266 -6.49 -6.94 -8.74
CA SER A 266 -7.31 -7.74 -7.83
C SER A 266 -6.47 -8.79 -7.09
N ARG A 267 -5.66 -9.58 -7.78
CA ARG A 267 -4.81 -10.62 -7.14
C ARG A 267 -3.70 -10.00 -6.31
N ALA A 268 -3.08 -8.93 -6.78
CA ALA A 268 -2.04 -8.23 -6.04
C ALA A 268 -2.58 -7.63 -4.73
N SER A 269 -3.76 -6.97 -4.76
CA SER A 269 -4.36 -6.41 -3.54
C SER A 269 -4.85 -7.48 -2.56
N MET A 270 -5.26 -8.65 -3.05
CA MET A 270 -5.65 -9.76 -2.18
C MET A 270 -4.47 -10.39 -1.43
N ALA A 271 -3.28 -10.42 -2.03
CA ALA A 271 -2.08 -10.82 -1.31
C ALA A 271 -1.85 -9.97 -0.06
N LEU A 272 -2.23 -8.67 -0.10
CA LEU A 272 -2.08 -7.76 1.04
C LEU A 272 -2.94 -8.14 2.24
N ALA A 273 -4.01 -8.89 2.06
CA ALA A 273 -4.80 -9.41 3.18
C ALA A 273 -4.01 -10.42 4.05
N LEU A 274 -2.87 -10.92 3.56
CA LEU A 274 -1.93 -11.72 4.36
C LEU A 274 -1.02 -10.87 5.26
N VAL A 275 -0.91 -9.57 5.01
CA VAL A 275 -0.04 -8.67 5.80
C VAL A 275 -0.36 -8.73 7.30
N PRO A 276 -1.62 -8.66 7.76
CA PRO A 276 -1.93 -8.77 9.18
C PRO A 276 -1.48 -10.10 9.80
N ALA A 277 -1.69 -11.20 9.08
CA ALA A 277 -1.29 -12.53 9.55
C ALA A 277 0.25 -12.63 9.71
N VAL A 278 0.99 -12.20 8.69
CA VAL A 278 2.46 -12.20 8.71
C VAL A 278 2.99 -11.20 9.74
N SER A 279 2.33 -10.03 9.91
CA SER A 279 2.69 -9.07 10.97
C SER A 279 2.50 -9.64 12.36
N ALA A 280 1.39 -10.36 12.62
CA ALA A 280 1.13 -10.96 13.92
C ALA A 280 2.17 -12.03 14.28
N VAL A 281 2.52 -12.90 13.32
CA VAL A 281 3.58 -13.91 13.51
C VAL A 281 4.94 -13.24 13.74
N GLY A 282 5.23 -12.18 12.97
CA GLY A 282 6.48 -11.43 13.14
C GLY A 282 6.53 -10.64 14.46
N ALA A 283 5.42 -10.07 14.91
CA ALA A 283 5.32 -9.38 16.19
C ALA A 283 5.53 -10.36 17.37
N TYR A 284 4.96 -11.57 17.29
CA TYR A 284 5.25 -12.62 18.24
C TYR A 284 6.74 -12.97 18.33
N ALA A 285 7.38 -13.14 17.17
CA ALA A 285 8.77 -13.59 17.11
C ALA A 285 9.81 -12.50 17.45
N LEU A 286 9.50 -11.22 17.22
CA LEU A 286 10.46 -10.11 17.27
C LEU A 286 10.15 -9.05 18.35
N LEU A 287 8.89 -8.98 18.80
CA LEU A 287 8.43 -8.01 19.81
C LEU A 287 7.87 -8.70 21.06
N ASP A 288 7.91 -10.04 21.12
CA ASP A 288 7.34 -10.86 22.21
C ASP A 288 5.83 -10.58 22.42
N GLU A 289 5.11 -10.11 21.38
CA GLU A 289 3.67 -9.89 21.42
C GLU A 289 2.95 -11.26 21.31
N PRO A 290 2.22 -11.74 22.33
CA PRO A 290 1.64 -13.08 22.31
C PRO A 290 0.55 -13.22 21.26
N ILE A 291 0.52 -14.37 20.55
CA ILE A 291 -0.59 -14.72 19.65
C ILE A 291 -1.59 -15.55 20.46
N SER A 292 -2.77 -14.99 20.70
CA SER A 292 -3.86 -15.69 21.35
C SER A 292 -4.50 -16.74 20.43
N LEU A 293 -5.24 -17.67 21.01
CA LEU A 293 -6.03 -18.64 20.23
C LEU A 293 -7.00 -17.92 19.27
N LEU A 294 -7.61 -16.84 19.74
CA LEU A 294 -8.56 -16.05 18.98
C LEU A 294 -7.88 -15.35 17.78
N ALA A 295 -6.67 -14.80 18.00
CA ALA A 295 -5.84 -14.24 16.94
C ALA A 295 -5.45 -15.33 15.92
N GLY A 296 -5.10 -16.52 16.36
CA GLY A 296 -4.80 -17.67 15.49
C GLY A 296 -5.98 -18.05 14.59
N VAL A 297 -7.19 -18.13 15.14
CA VAL A 297 -8.42 -18.35 14.35
C VAL A 297 -8.64 -17.20 13.36
N GLY A 298 -8.44 -15.97 13.80
CA GLY A 298 -8.56 -14.77 12.96
C GLY A 298 -7.62 -14.81 11.75
N ILE A 299 -6.37 -15.24 11.93
CA ILE A 299 -5.38 -15.43 10.85
C ILE A 299 -5.90 -16.40 9.78
N VAL A 300 -6.49 -17.52 10.19
CA VAL A 300 -7.08 -18.51 9.27
C VAL A 300 -8.25 -17.89 8.50
N VAL A 301 -9.14 -17.19 9.19
CA VAL A 301 -10.33 -16.56 8.59
C VAL A 301 -9.93 -15.45 7.61
N VAL A 302 -8.96 -14.60 7.93
CA VAL A 302 -8.42 -13.58 7.02
C VAL A 302 -7.85 -14.23 5.76
N SER A 303 -7.03 -15.28 5.94
CA SER A 303 -6.42 -15.99 4.81
C SER A 303 -7.46 -16.62 3.89
N ALA A 304 -8.51 -17.20 4.46
CA ALA A 304 -9.64 -17.74 3.69
C ALA A 304 -10.41 -16.64 2.95
N GLY A 305 -10.67 -15.50 3.59
CA GLY A 305 -11.29 -14.31 2.98
C GLY A 305 -10.46 -13.78 1.82
N ALA A 306 -9.16 -13.64 2.00
CA ALA A 306 -8.22 -13.22 0.96
C ALA A 306 -8.21 -14.18 -0.23
N GLY A 307 -8.11 -15.49 0.05
CA GLY A 307 -8.16 -16.53 -0.99
C GLY A 307 -9.46 -16.49 -1.80
N LEU A 308 -10.61 -16.38 -1.12
CA LEU A 308 -11.92 -16.30 -1.79
C LEU A 308 -12.03 -15.07 -2.70
N GLY A 309 -11.53 -13.94 -2.23
CA GLY A 309 -11.49 -12.72 -3.00
C GLY A 309 -10.57 -12.83 -4.24
N ALA A 310 -9.41 -13.53 -4.12
CA ALA A 310 -8.48 -13.77 -5.22
C ALA A 310 -9.12 -14.55 -6.38
N TRP A 311 -10.09 -15.42 -6.09
CA TRP A 311 -10.80 -16.25 -7.05
C TRP A 311 -12.05 -15.61 -7.65
N ALA A 312 -12.33 -14.34 -7.34
CA ALA A 312 -13.46 -13.65 -7.94
C ALA A 312 -13.21 -13.43 -9.45
N PRO A 313 -14.17 -13.84 -10.33
CA PRO A 313 -13.97 -13.75 -11.77
C PRO A 313 -13.86 -12.30 -12.23
N ARG A 314 -12.91 -12.02 -13.14
CA ARG A 314 -12.87 -10.75 -13.87
C ARG A 314 -14.19 -10.59 -14.65
N ARG A 315 -15.01 -9.60 -14.31
CA ARG A 315 -15.99 -9.12 -15.28
C ARG A 315 -15.24 -8.50 -16.44
N LYS A 316 -15.41 -9.05 -17.64
CA LYS A 316 -15.05 -8.37 -18.89
C LYS A 316 -15.66 -6.99 -18.82
N ALA A 317 -14.85 -5.93 -19.02
CA ALA A 317 -15.41 -4.61 -19.24
C ALA A 317 -16.41 -4.75 -20.40
N ALA A 318 -17.64 -4.34 -20.18
CA ALA A 318 -18.58 -4.16 -21.29
C ALA A 318 -17.97 -3.07 -22.17
N VAL A 319 -17.72 -3.44 -23.43
CA VAL A 319 -17.25 -2.56 -24.50
C VAL A 319 -18.31 -1.52 -24.78
#